data_08009f515981a5a78695610a1f5673e9
#
_entry.id   08009f515981a5a78695610a1f5673e9
#
_cell.length_a   1.000
_cell.length_b   1.000
_cell.length_c   1.000
_cell.angle_alpha   90.00
_cell.angle_beta   90.00
_cell.angle_gamma   90.00
#
_symmetry.space_group_name_H-M   'P 1'
#
loop_
_entity.id
_entity.type
_entity.pdbx_description
1 polymer ?
#
loop_
_entity_poly.entity_id
_entity_poly.type
_entity_poly.pdbx_seq_one_letter_code
_entity_poly.pdbx_strand_id
1 'polypeptide(L)'
;MGWFSKSDKDFFLSTTTPEGIARGQYLGVVNGEAIIGANIFRDMFSSVRDVVGGRAGGYERALSGARDAAIEGLVEAAKEMGANGVIGIDFDYEVLGETNGMMMVAVSGTAVKL
;
A
#
# COMPACT_ATOMS: atom_id res chain seq x y z
N MET A 1 3.28 9.56 -9.22
CA MET A 1 2.29 8.79 -8.61
C MET A 1 2.12 7.52 -9.32
N GLY A 2 2.60 6.49 -8.80
CA GLY A 2 2.71 5.25 -9.51
C GLY A 2 1.42 4.48 -9.63
N TRP A 3 0.56 4.60 -8.65
CA TRP A 3 -0.59 3.72 -8.55
C TRP A 3 -1.89 4.36 -9.01
N PHE A 4 -1.81 5.58 -9.50
CA PHE A 4 -3.00 6.32 -9.90
C PHE A 4 -2.99 6.57 -11.38
N SER A 5 -3.92 6.02 -12.10
CA SER A 5 -4.07 6.28 -13.53
C SER A 5 -5.06 7.41 -13.73
N LYS A 6 -5.15 7.84 -14.98
CA LYS A 6 -6.09 8.90 -15.31
C LYS A 6 -7.52 8.51 -15.00
N SER A 7 -7.85 7.24 -15.21
CA SER A 7 -9.22 6.79 -14.97
C SER A 7 -9.54 6.72 -13.49
N ASP A 8 -8.52 6.81 -12.64
CA ASP A 8 -8.72 6.70 -11.19
C ASP A 8 -8.68 8.04 -10.49
N LYS A 9 -8.58 9.13 -11.23
CA LYS A 9 -8.39 10.42 -10.59
C LYS A 9 -9.55 10.82 -9.69
N ASP A 10 -10.71 10.27 -9.93
CA ASP A 10 -11.87 10.55 -9.10
C ASP A 10 -12.04 9.56 -7.96
N PHE A 11 -11.15 8.60 -7.86
CA PHE A 11 -11.22 7.59 -6.80
C PHE A 11 -10.65 8.21 -5.53
N PHE A 12 -11.41 8.14 -4.47
CA PHE A 12 -11.07 8.82 -3.22
C PHE A 12 -10.32 7.87 -2.28
N LEU A 13 -9.17 8.30 -1.80
CA LEU A 13 -8.40 7.53 -0.84
C LEU A 13 -8.12 8.40 0.37
N SER A 14 -8.32 7.86 1.56
CA SER A 14 -8.11 8.61 2.77
C SER A 14 -7.75 7.69 3.92
N THR A 15 -6.88 8.17 4.80
CA THR A 15 -6.57 7.43 6.03
C THR A 15 -7.58 7.74 7.12
N THR A 16 -8.41 8.74 6.92
CA THR A 16 -9.45 9.09 7.89
C THR A 16 -10.82 8.77 7.33
N THR A 17 -11.83 8.94 8.17
CA THR A 17 -13.22 8.75 7.76
C THR A 17 -13.83 10.13 7.59
N PRO A 18 -14.22 10.49 6.36
CA PRO A 18 -14.85 11.80 6.14
C PRO A 18 -16.18 11.88 6.87
N GLU A 19 -16.55 13.08 7.23
CA GLU A 19 -17.84 13.30 7.87
C GLU A 19 -18.97 13.08 6.86
N GLY A 20 -20.09 12.67 7.39
CA GLY A 20 -21.31 12.60 6.59
C GLY A 20 -21.49 11.34 5.79
N ILE A 21 -20.64 10.34 6.00
CA ILE A 21 -20.82 9.08 5.28
C ILE A 21 -21.94 8.29 5.93
N ALA A 22 -22.97 7.99 5.15
CA ALA A 22 -24.11 7.22 5.63
C ALA A 22 -23.76 5.73 5.65
N ARG A 23 -24.46 5.00 6.48
CA ARG A 23 -24.18 3.58 6.65
C ARG A 23 -24.26 2.81 5.34
N GLY A 24 -25.23 3.14 4.51
CA GLY A 24 -25.40 2.43 3.23
C GLY A 24 -24.31 2.69 2.23
N GLN A 25 -23.41 3.62 2.51
CA GLN A 25 -22.30 3.89 1.62
C GLN A 25 -21.07 3.03 1.93
N TYR A 26 -21.05 2.35 3.06
CA TYR A 26 -19.99 1.42 3.40
C TYR A 26 -20.21 0.10 2.67
N LEU A 27 -19.23 -0.36 1.92
CA LEU A 27 -19.37 -1.56 1.13
C LEU A 27 -18.64 -2.76 1.72
N GLY A 28 -17.54 -2.53 2.43
CA GLY A 28 -16.84 -3.64 3.05
C GLY A 28 -15.35 -3.40 3.16
N VAL A 29 -14.68 -4.34 3.79
CA VAL A 29 -13.24 -4.26 4.01
C VAL A 29 -12.51 -4.73 2.76
N VAL A 30 -11.47 -4.00 2.40
CA VAL A 30 -10.62 -4.37 1.26
C VAL A 30 -9.16 -4.36 1.69
N ASN A 31 -8.36 -5.13 0.99
CA ASN A 31 -6.94 -5.28 1.28
C ASN A 31 -6.12 -5.22 0.00
N GLY A 32 -4.84 -4.89 0.17
CA GLY A 32 -3.87 -5.02 -0.88
C GLY A 32 -2.54 -5.42 -0.26
N GLU A 33 -1.70 -6.11 -1.02
CA GLU A 33 -0.43 -6.60 -0.49
C GLU A 33 0.62 -6.59 -1.58
N ALA A 34 1.87 -6.42 -1.15
CA ALA A 34 3.00 -6.57 -2.05
C ALA A 34 4.16 -7.12 -1.24
N ILE A 35 4.96 -7.96 -1.89
CA ILE A 35 6.08 -8.59 -1.21
C ILE A 35 7.38 -8.13 -1.86
N ILE A 36 8.31 -7.69 -1.03
CA ILE A 36 9.66 -7.39 -1.46
C ILE A 36 10.45 -8.68 -1.30
N GLY A 37 10.96 -9.19 -2.41
CA GLY A 37 11.64 -10.48 -2.41
C GLY A 37 12.93 -10.48 -1.65
N ALA A 38 13.46 -11.68 -1.40
CA ALA A 38 14.62 -11.86 -0.54
C ALA A 38 15.84 -11.12 -1.02
N ASN A 39 16.12 -11.16 -2.33
CA ASN A 39 17.31 -10.51 -2.85
C ASN A 39 17.26 -9.01 -2.67
N ILE A 40 16.12 -8.42 -2.99
CA ILE A 40 15.96 -6.98 -2.83
C ILE A 40 16.00 -6.60 -1.36
N PHE A 41 15.40 -7.42 -0.52
CA PHE A 41 15.38 -7.16 0.92
C PHE A 41 16.82 -7.13 1.48
N ARG A 42 17.63 -8.11 1.09
CA ARG A 42 19.02 -8.14 1.55
C ARG A 42 19.80 -6.93 1.05
N ASP A 43 19.57 -6.57 -0.22
CA ASP A 43 20.25 -5.41 -0.78
C ASP A 43 19.90 -4.13 -0.05
N MET A 44 18.64 -4.02 0.37
CA MET A 44 18.22 -2.86 1.13
C MET A 44 19.01 -2.73 2.42
N PHE A 45 19.17 -3.83 3.13
CA PHE A 45 19.87 -3.77 4.41
C PHE A 45 21.37 -3.60 4.24
N SER A 46 21.93 -4.19 3.20
CA SER A 46 23.34 -3.98 2.93
C SER A 46 23.62 -2.53 2.62
N SER A 47 22.79 -1.93 1.80
CA SER A 47 22.95 -0.53 1.43
C SER A 47 22.89 0.38 2.65
N VAL A 48 21.93 0.11 3.53
CA VAL A 48 21.78 0.94 4.73
C VAL A 48 23.04 0.86 5.60
N ARG A 49 23.59 -0.34 5.72
CA ARG A 49 24.77 -0.51 6.56
C ARG A 49 26.00 0.15 5.97
N ASP A 50 26.13 0.12 4.66
CA ASP A 50 27.32 0.60 4.00
C ASP A 50 27.31 2.08 3.68
N VAL A 51 26.15 2.68 3.73
CA VAL A 51 25.99 4.05 3.26
C VAL A 51 26.05 5.01 4.43
N VAL A 52 26.90 5.99 4.28
CA VAL A 52 27.02 7.06 5.25
C VAL A 52 26.24 8.25 4.74
N GLY A 53 25.50 8.89 5.61
CA GLY A 53 24.73 10.05 5.22
C GLY A 53 23.36 9.74 4.67
N GLY A 54 22.86 8.57 4.94
CA GLY A 54 21.48 8.26 4.61
C GLY A 54 21.20 8.04 3.15
N ARG A 55 22.16 7.56 2.42
CA ARG A 55 21.95 7.28 1.03
C ARG A 55 21.13 6.02 0.82
N ALA A 56 19.87 6.11 0.91
CA ALA A 56 19.02 4.94 0.83
C ALA A 56 18.07 5.03 -0.35
N GLY A 57 18.53 5.60 -1.46
CA GLY A 57 17.67 5.78 -2.61
C GLY A 57 17.04 4.51 -3.13
N GLY A 58 17.83 3.43 -3.23
CA GLY A 58 17.31 2.16 -3.68
C GLY A 58 16.31 1.56 -2.71
N TYR A 59 16.62 1.69 -1.43
CA TYR A 59 15.77 1.24 -0.35
C TYR A 59 14.42 1.95 -0.42
N GLU A 60 14.47 3.28 -0.54
CA GLU A 60 13.25 4.06 -0.57
C GLU A 60 12.41 3.73 -1.80
N ARG A 61 13.07 3.50 -2.93
CA ARG A 61 12.33 3.14 -4.13
C ARG A 61 11.66 1.79 -4.00
N ALA A 62 12.33 0.83 -3.37
CA ALA A 62 11.75 -0.49 -3.18
C ALA A 62 10.52 -0.41 -2.28
N LEU A 63 10.61 0.34 -1.19
CA LEU A 63 9.47 0.49 -0.28
C LEU A 63 8.33 1.24 -0.96
N SER A 64 8.66 2.29 -1.68
CA SER A 64 7.64 3.08 -2.36
C SER A 64 6.93 2.25 -3.41
N GLY A 65 7.68 1.45 -4.17
CA GLY A 65 7.08 0.58 -5.16
C GLY A 65 6.17 -0.46 -4.55
N ALA A 66 6.58 -1.01 -3.41
CA ALA A 66 5.75 -2.00 -2.74
C ALA A 66 4.47 -1.37 -2.20
N ARG A 67 4.56 -0.16 -1.66
CA ARG A 67 3.36 0.54 -1.20
C ARG A 67 2.42 0.83 -2.36
N ASP A 68 2.98 1.27 -3.49
CA ASP A 68 2.16 1.55 -4.65
C ASP A 68 1.44 0.31 -5.14
N ALA A 69 2.16 -0.82 -5.17
CA ALA A 69 1.56 -2.07 -5.62
C ALA A 69 0.45 -2.53 -4.67
N ALA A 70 0.67 -2.37 -3.36
CA ALA A 70 -0.33 -2.76 -2.39
C ALA A 70 -1.58 -1.88 -2.54
N ILE A 71 -1.40 -0.59 -2.74
CA ILE A 71 -2.52 0.33 -2.95
C ILE A 71 -3.27 -0.02 -4.23
N GLU A 72 -2.54 -0.38 -5.26
CA GLU A 72 -3.16 -0.76 -6.52
C GLU A 72 -4.11 -1.94 -6.33
N GLY A 73 -3.65 -2.96 -5.59
CA GLY A 73 -4.50 -4.11 -5.30
C GLY A 73 -5.71 -3.73 -4.46
N LEU A 74 -5.51 -2.84 -3.50
CA LEU A 74 -6.61 -2.35 -2.67
C LEU A 74 -7.67 -1.65 -3.52
N VAL A 75 -7.24 -0.77 -4.41
CA VAL A 75 -8.15 -0.03 -5.26
C VAL A 75 -8.91 -0.96 -6.20
N GLU A 76 -8.21 -1.94 -6.76
CA GLU A 76 -8.87 -2.90 -7.64
C GLU A 76 -9.95 -3.68 -6.90
N ALA A 77 -9.63 -4.14 -5.68
CA ALA A 77 -10.61 -4.87 -4.90
C ALA A 77 -11.83 -4.00 -4.61
N ALA A 78 -11.59 -2.73 -4.31
CA ALA A 78 -12.69 -1.81 -4.01
C ALA A 78 -13.54 -1.56 -5.26
N LYS A 79 -12.90 -1.42 -6.40
CA LYS A 79 -13.64 -1.20 -7.64
C LYS A 79 -14.53 -2.38 -7.97
N GLU A 80 -14.08 -3.60 -7.68
CA GLU A 80 -14.90 -4.78 -7.91
C GLU A 80 -16.16 -4.78 -7.08
N MET A 81 -16.14 -4.11 -5.95
CA MET A 81 -17.31 -3.97 -5.09
C MET A 81 -18.21 -2.81 -5.53
N GLY A 82 -17.81 -2.08 -6.54
CA GLY A 82 -18.58 -0.92 -6.98
C GLY A 82 -18.24 0.35 -6.24
N ALA A 83 -17.13 0.35 -5.50
CA ALA A 83 -16.73 1.52 -4.72
C ALA A 83 -16.12 2.60 -5.59
N ASN A 84 -16.17 3.83 -5.10
CA ASN A 84 -15.41 4.91 -5.71
C ASN A 84 -14.45 5.54 -4.70
N GLY A 85 -14.22 4.87 -3.58
CA GLY A 85 -13.25 5.33 -2.60
C GLY A 85 -12.93 4.26 -1.58
N VAL A 86 -11.83 4.47 -0.87
CA VAL A 86 -11.46 3.66 0.28
C VAL A 86 -11.05 4.60 1.39
N ILE A 87 -11.59 4.40 2.55
CA ILE A 87 -11.33 5.24 3.71
C ILE A 87 -10.74 4.42 4.84
N GLY A 88 -10.18 5.10 5.83
CA GLY A 88 -9.59 4.41 6.97
C GLY A 88 -8.40 3.57 6.60
N ILE A 89 -7.62 4.01 5.63
CA ILE A 89 -6.51 3.22 5.11
C ILE A 89 -5.42 3.10 6.15
N ASP A 90 -4.91 1.88 6.31
CA ASP A 90 -3.85 1.58 7.25
C ASP A 90 -2.82 0.69 6.57
N PHE A 91 -1.54 0.99 6.78
CA PHE A 91 -0.44 0.22 6.22
C PHE A 91 0.23 -0.59 7.31
N ASP A 92 0.60 -1.81 6.97
CA ASP A 92 1.40 -2.66 7.85
C ASP A 92 2.59 -3.17 7.07
N TYR A 93 3.70 -3.32 7.78
CA TYR A 93 4.93 -3.85 7.20
C TYR A 93 5.35 -5.04 8.04
N GLU A 94 5.63 -6.14 7.38
CA GLU A 94 6.00 -7.35 8.09
C GLU A 94 7.20 -8.01 7.45
N VAL A 95 8.17 -8.37 8.28
CA VAL A 95 9.33 -9.12 7.81
C VAL A 95 8.97 -10.59 7.87
N LEU A 96 9.13 -11.28 6.77
CA LEU A 96 8.82 -12.69 6.65
C LEU A 96 10.12 -13.47 6.50
N GLY A 97 10.27 -14.50 7.31
CA GLY A 97 11.47 -15.32 7.26
C GLY A 97 12.62 -14.64 7.96
N GLU A 98 13.47 -15.42 8.58
CA GLU A 98 14.53 -14.85 9.39
C GLU A 98 15.85 -14.75 8.63
N THR A 99 16.19 -15.80 7.91
CA THR A 99 17.47 -15.86 7.26
C THR A 99 17.44 -15.30 5.85
N ASN A 100 16.42 -15.67 5.11
CA ASN A 100 16.24 -15.19 3.76
C ASN A 100 15.09 -14.22 3.72
N GLY A 101 15.20 -13.20 4.53
CA GLY A 101 14.08 -12.32 4.78
C GLY A 101 13.40 -11.80 3.54
N MET A 102 12.15 -11.60 3.68
CA MET A 102 11.31 -10.88 2.72
C MET A 102 10.50 -9.90 3.53
N MET A 103 9.97 -8.90 2.88
CA MET A 103 9.11 -7.96 3.56
C MET A 103 7.78 -7.87 2.84
N MET A 104 6.71 -7.91 3.60
CA MET A 104 5.38 -7.73 3.05
C MET A 104 4.86 -6.36 3.45
N VAL A 105 4.32 -5.65 2.48
CA VAL A 105 3.60 -4.42 2.74
C VAL A 105 2.13 -4.75 2.54
N ALA A 106 1.34 -4.54 3.57
CA ALA A 106 -0.09 -4.79 3.51
C ALA A 106 -0.82 -3.49 3.76
N VAL A 107 -1.94 -3.33 3.09
CA VAL A 107 -2.77 -2.15 3.28
C VAL A 107 -4.21 -2.61 3.38
N SER A 108 -4.97 -1.96 4.24
CA SER A 108 -6.37 -2.29 4.41
C SER A 108 -7.17 -1.01 4.51
N GLY A 109 -8.47 -1.14 4.31
CA GLY A 109 -9.35 0.00 4.43
C GLY A 109 -10.78 -0.44 4.18
N THR A 110 -11.68 0.54 4.14
CA THR A 110 -13.09 0.29 3.93
C THR A 110 -13.50 0.90 2.60
N ALA A 111 -14.02 0.05 1.73
CA ALA A 111 -14.53 0.51 0.43
C ALA A 111 -15.84 1.25 0.63
N VAL A 112 -16.01 2.38 -0.06
CA VAL A 112 -17.20 3.20 0.06
C VAL A 112 -17.68 3.65 -1.30
N LYS A 113 -18.96 3.94 -1.36
CA LYS A 113 -19.57 4.54 -2.54
C LYS A 113 -20.06 5.92 -2.12
N LEU A 114 -19.33 6.93 -2.55
CA LEU A 114 -19.65 8.30 -2.17
C LEU A 114 -20.52 8.98 -3.24
#